data_2ce13358f994dcda1f7bf4cb2ff3b17e
#
_entry.id   2ce13358f994dcda1f7bf4cb2ff3b17e
#
_cell.length_a   1.000
_cell.length_b   1.000
_cell.length_c   1.000
_cell.angle_alpha   90.00
_cell.angle_beta   90.00
_cell.angle_gamma   90.00
#
_symmetry.space_group_name_H-M   'P 1'
#
loop_
_entity.id
_entity.type
_entity.pdbx_description
1 polymer ?
#
loop_
_entity_poly.entity_id
_entity_poly.type
_entity_poly.pdbx_seq_one_letter_code
_entity_poly.pdbx_strand_id
1 'polypeptide(L)'
;METKTFYNEVLTDHNMHPYHKHDIDNADLELEGVNPSCGDDIILKLKFDDAKKTIVDGAFTGDGCAISQASADIMLELIIGKPIDEAVHLSELFLKMIKDEATEEEIDELDEAGALRDISHMPARVKCAVLGWQIGRASCRERV
;
A
#
# COMPACT_ATOMS: atom_id res chain seq x y z
N MET A 1 7.79 18.13 14.32
CA MET A 1 8.46 17.18 15.21
C MET A 1 7.58 15.99 15.54
N GLU A 2 6.40 16.23 16.07
CA GLU A 2 5.48 15.16 16.42
C GLU A 2 5.05 14.32 15.22
N THR A 3 4.73 14.96 14.10
CA THR A 3 4.35 14.27 12.88
C THR A 3 5.45 13.33 12.41
N LYS A 4 6.67 13.82 12.48
CA LYS A 4 7.84 13.05 12.05
C LYS A 4 8.09 11.85 12.97
N THR A 5 7.88 12.01 14.27
CA THR A 5 8.03 10.93 15.24
C THR A 5 6.96 9.87 15.00
N PHE A 6 5.72 10.30 14.80
CA PHE A 6 4.61 9.39 14.53
C PHE A 6 4.85 8.60 13.23
N TYR A 7 5.28 9.29 12.18
CA TYR A 7 5.64 8.68 10.91
C TYR A 7 6.68 7.58 11.11
N ASN A 8 7.72 7.85 11.89
CA ASN A 8 8.78 6.88 12.12
C ASN A 8 8.27 5.67 12.91
N GLU A 9 7.39 5.88 13.87
CA GLU A 9 6.81 4.79 14.66
C GLU A 9 5.94 3.87 13.80
N VAL A 10 5.08 4.44 12.96
CA VAL A 10 4.22 3.66 12.09
C VAL A 10 5.05 2.84 11.10
N LEU A 11 6.00 3.48 10.44
CA LEU A 11 6.87 2.78 9.48
C LEU A 11 7.69 1.69 10.16
N THR A 12 8.23 1.98 11.34
CA THR A 12 9.03 1.01 12.07
C THR A 12 8.21 -0.20 12.46
N ASP A 13 6.99 0.01 12.95
CA ASP A 13 6.12 -1.08 13.34
C ASP A 13 5.82 -2.00 12.15
N HIS A 14 5.38 -1.43 11.03
CA HIS A 14 5.06 -2.24 9.85
C HIS A 14 6.28 -2.87 9.19
N ASN A 15 7.46 -2.30 9.40
CA ASN A 15 8.69 -2.87 8.88
C ASN A 15 9.21 -4.02 9.74
N MET A 16 9.17 -3.86 11.05
CA MET A 16 9.68 -4.87 11.98
C MET A 16 8.67 -5.98 12.27
N HIS A 17 7.39 -5.65 12.23
CA HIS A 17 6.30 -6.58 12.54
C HIS A 17 5.24 -6.55 11.46
N PRO A 18 5.59 -6.89 10.21
CA PRO A 18 4.61 -6.83 9.12
C PRO A 18 3.48 -7.82 9.35
N TYR A 19 2.26 -7.37 9.10
CA TYR A 19 1.08 -8.20 9.28
C TYR A 19 0.75 -9.02 8.03
N HIS A 20 1.23 -8.60 6.87
CA HIS A 20 0.82 -9.18 5.59
C HIS A 20 2.00 -9.60 4.71
N LYS A 21 3.21 -9.69 5.28
CA LYS A 21 4.39 -10.14 4.52
C LYS A 21 4.53 -11.65 4.63
N HIS A 22 3.77 -12.36 3.81
CA HIS A 22 3.80 -13.81 3.73
C HIS A 22 3.19 -14.24 2.41
N ASP A 23 3.24 -15.51 2.10
CA ASP A 23 2.57 -16.03 0.92
C ASP A 23 1.15 -16.48 1.29
N ILE A 24 0.26 -16.53 0.31
CA ILE A 24 -1.08 -17.07 0.48
C ILE A 24 -1.35 -18.04 -0.68
N ASP A 25 -2.10 -19.10 -0.38
CA ASP A 25 -2.49 -20.07 -1.38
C ASP A 25 -3.76 -19.65 -2.09
N ASN A 26 -3.88 -20.05 -3.35
CA ASN A 26 -5.09 -19.84 -4.14
C ASN A 26 -5.48 -18.38 -4.30
N ALA A 27 -4.47 -17.51 -4.48
CA ALA A 27 -4.73 -16.11 -4.79
C ALA A 27 -5.48 -16.02 -6.11
N ASP A 28 -6.44 -15.12 -6.18
CA ASP A 28 -7.17 -14.86 -7.41
C ASP A 28 -6.36 -14.00 -8.37
N LEU A 29 -5.43 -13.21 -7.83
CA LEU A 29 -4.63 -12.31 -8.62
C LEU A 29 -3.24 -12.16 -8.02
N GLU A 30 -2.24 -12.14 -8.88
CA GLU A 30 -0.84 -11.95 -8.49
C GLU A 30 -0.21 -10.98 -9.47
N LEU A 31 0.37 -9.90 -8.95
CA LEU A 31 1.11 -8.93 -9.76
C LEU A 31 2.41 -8.57 -9.10
N GLU A 32 3.42 -8.37 -9.94
CA GLU A 32 4.74 -7.95 -9.49
C GLU A 32 5.00 -6.50 -9.90
N GLY A 33 5.60 -5.72 -9.00
CA GLY A 33 6.06 -4.38 -9.29
C GLY A 33 7.51 -4.23 -8.91
N VAL A 34 8.26 -3.51 -9.73
CA VAL A 34 9.71 -3.34 -9.54
C VAL A 34 10.06 -1.86 -9.55
N ASN A 35 10.90 -1.46 -8.62
CA ASN A 35 11.50 -0.13 -8.61
C ASN A 35 13.02 -0.31 -8.62
N PRO A 36 13.65 -0.32 -9.80
CA PRO A 36 15.08 -0.61 -9.91
C PRO A 36 15.96 0.41 -9.19
N SER A 37 15.49 1.64 -9.04
CA SER A 37 16.27 2.70 -8.39
C SER A 37 16.61 2.39 -6.93
N CYS A 38 15.73 1.64 -6.25
CA CYS A 38 15.92 1.29 -4.84
C CYS A 38 16.06 -0.22 -4.63
N GLY A 39 16.04 -1.01 -5.69
CA GLY A 39 16.10 -2.46 -5.57
C GLY A 39 14.83 -3.08 -5.03
N ASP A 40 13.69 -2.39 -5.18
CA ASP A 40 12.41 -2.90 -4.71
C ASP A 40 11.80 -3.85 -5.72
N ASP A 41 11.33 -4.99 -5.25
CA ASP A 41 10.64 -5.99 -6.07
C ASP A 41 9.56 -6.62 -5.19
N ILE A 42 8.33 -6.17 -5.39
CA ILE A 42 7.19 -6.57 -4.55
C ILE A 42 6.22 -7.41 -5.39
N ILE A 43 5.85 -8.56 -4.86
CA ILE A 43 4.83 -9.42 -5.45
C ILE A 43 3.60 -9.35 -4.57
N LEU A 44 2.50 -8.88 -5.13
CA LEU A 44 1.24 -8.73 -4.41
C LEU A 44 0.28 -9.84 -4.84
N LYS A 45 -0.33 -10.49 -3.85
CA LYS A 45 -1.36 -11.52 -4.09
C LYS A 45 -2.63 -11.10 -3.37
N LEU A 46 -3.75 -11.15 -4.07
CA LEU A 46 -5.05 -10.79 -3.52
C LEU A 46 -6.05 -11.92 -3.71
N LYS A 47 -6.95 -12.08 -2.75
CA LYS A 47 -8.09 -12.98 -2.84
C LYS A 47 -9.36 -12.17 -2.75
N PHE A 48 -10.33 -12.53 -3.59
CA PHE A 48 -11.63 -11.86 -3.63
C PHE A 48 -12.70 -12.84 -3.16
N ASP A 49 -13.86 -12.30 -2.78
CA ASP A 49 -15.02 -13.13 -2.45
C ASP A 49 -15.59 -13.77 -3.74
N ASP A 50 -16.58 -14.65 -3.57
CA ASP A 50 -17.17 -15.38 -4.69
C ASP A 50 -17.76 -14.45 -5.74
N ALA A 51 -18.32 -13.32 -5.32
CA ALA A 51 -18.89 -12.34 -6.23
C ALA A 51 -17.81 -11.45 -6.87
N LYS A 52 -16.56 -11.57 -6.43
CA LYS A 52 -15.43 -10.77 -6.90
C LYS A 52 -15.62 -9.27 -6.69
N LYS A 53 -16.23 -8.91 -5.58
CA LYS A 53 -16.50 -7.51 -5.24
C LYS A 53 -15.75 -7.02 -4.03
N THR A 54 -15.29 -7.93 -3.17
CA THR A 54 -14.63 -7.57 -1.90
C THR A 54 -13.29 -8.28 -1.82
N ILE A 55 -12.29 -7.58 -1.31
CA ILE A 55 -10.97 -8.16 -1.04
C ILE A 55 -11.05 -8.86 0.31
N VAL A 56 -10.94 -10.19 0.31
CA VAL A 56 -11.08 -10.96 1.55
C VAL A 56 -9.73 -11.30 2.18
N ASP A 57 -8.66 -11.29 1.40
CA ASP A 57 -7.32 -11.53 1.92
C ASP A 57 -6.29 -10.95 0.95
N GLY A 58 -5.09 -10.74 1.46
CA GLY A 58 -4.00 -10.25 0.64
C GLY A 58 -2.69 -10.39 1.37
N ALA A 59 -1.62 -10.49 0.60
CA ALA A 59 -0.27 -10.60 1.15
C ALA A 59 0.73 -10.11 0.12
N PHE A 60 1.95 -9.84 0.58
CA PHE A 60 3.03 -9.50 -0.32
C PHE A 60 4.27 -10.29 0.06
N THR A 61 5.11 -10.53 -0.95
CA THR A 61 6.43 -11.12 -0.77
C THR A 61 7.42 -10.29 -1.58
N GLY A 62 8.68 -10.64 -1.49
CA GLY A 62 9.74 -9.97 -2.24
C GLY A 62 10.64 -9.17 -1.33
N ASP A 63 11.47 -8.35 -1.95
CA ASP A 63 12.47 -7.54 -1.26
C ASP A 63 12.29 -6.07 -1.60
N GLY A 64 12.73 -5.22 -0.70
CA GLY A 64 12.67 -3.80 -0.92
C GLY A 64 13.21 -3.04 0.27
N CYS A 65 13.22 -1.73 0.14
CA CYS A 65 13.65 -0.89 1.26
C CYS A 65 12.57 -0.88 2.36
N ALA A 66 12.94 -0.34 3.51
CA ALA A 66 12.02 -0.27 4.64
C ALA A 66 10.71 0.43 4.29
N ILE A 67 10.80 1.50 3.49
CA ILE A 67 9.61 2.28 3.12
C ILE A 67 8.70 1.51 2.17
N SER A 68 9.26 0.84 1.15
CA SER A 68 8.42 0.10 0.20
C SER A 68 7.69 -1.05 0.88
N GLN A 69 8.35 -1.77 1.76
CA GLN A 69 7.74 -2.89 2.46
C GLN A 69 6.71 -2.43 3.49
N ALA A 70 7.03 -1.41 4.28
CA ALA A 70 6.09 -0.88 5.26
C ALA A 70 4.86 -0.30 4.58
N SER A 71 5.03 0.40 3.47
CA SER A 71 3.92 0.99 2.73
C SER A 71 2.99 -0.09 2.16
N ALA A 72 3.55 -1.17 1.62
CA ALA A 72 2.75 -2.28 1.11
C ALA A 72 1.95 -2.94 2.24
N ASP A 73 2.56 -3.12 3.39
CA ASP A 73 1.90 -3.71 4.56
C ASP A 73 0.75 -2.82 5.05
N ILE A 74 1.00 -1.52 5.14
CA ILE A 74 -0.02 -0.54 5.53
C ILE A 74 -1.19 -0.54 4.55
N MET A 75 -0.89 -0.62 3.24
CA MET A 75 -1.93 -0.68 2.23
C MET A 75 -2.83 -1.90 2.43
N LEU A 76 -2.24 -3.07 2.62
CA LEU A 76 -3.00 -4.30 2.80
C LEU A 76 -3.85 -4.23 4.07
N GLU A 77 -3.31 -3.67 5.15
CA GLU A 77 -4.08 -3.50 6.38
C GLU A 77 -5.31 -2.62 6.14
N LEU A 78 -5.20 -1.64 5.26
CA LEU A 78 -6.29 -0.73 4.96
C LEU A 78 -7.34 -1.35 4.03
N ILE A 79 -6.92 -2.09 2.99
CA ILE A 79 -7.83 -2.51 1.93
C ILE A 79 -8.45 -3.89 2.14
N ILE A 80 -7.84 -4.76 2.93
CA ILE A 80 -8.43 -6.08 3.18
C ILE A 80 -9.76 -5.90 3.90
N GLY A 81 -10.79 -6.58 3.40
CA GLY A 81 -12.15 -6.48 3.95
C GLY A 81 -13.00 -5.43 3.28
N LYS A 82 -12.43 -4.67 2.34
CA LYS A 82 -13.15 -3.58 1.68
C LYS A 82 -13.58 -3.95 0.27
N PRO A 83 -14.66 -3.32 -0.22
CA PRO A 83 -15.05 -3.49 -1.62
C PRO A 83 -13.94 -3.02 -2.55
N ILE A 84 -13.82 -3.67 -3.71
CA ILE A 84 -12.78 -3.35 -4.68
C ILE A 84 -12.84 -1.88 -5.09
N ASP A 85 -14.03 -1.34 -5.31
CA ASP A 85 -14.18 0.06 -5.70
C ASP A 85 -13.62 0.99 -4.63
N GLU A 86 -13.83 0.67 -3.37
CA GLU A 86 -13.31 1.48 -2.27
C GLU A 86 -11.80 1.36 -2.18
N ALA A 87 -11.26 0.16 -2.41
CA ALA A 87 -9.81 -0.03 -2.41
C ALA A 87 -9.14 0.78 -3.51
N VAL A 88 -9.74 0.84 -4.70
CA VAL A 88 -9.23 1.66 -5.79
C VAL A 88 -9.27 3.14 -5.40
N HIS A 89 -10.39 3.57 -4.82
CA HIS A 89 -10.55 4.96 -4.37
C HIS A 89 -9.46 5.33 -3.35
N LEU A 90 -9.23 4.48 -2.36
CA LEU A 90 -8.21 4.74 -1.34
C LEU A 90 -6.81 4.77 -1.95
N SER A 91 -6.53 3.89 -2.91
CA SER A 91 -5.24 3.90 -3.60
C SER A 91 -5.02 5.21 -4.35
N GLU A 92 -6.06 5.72 -5.00
CA GLU A 92 -5.98 6.99 -5.71
C GLU A 92 -5.79 8.16 -4.75
N LEU A 93 -6.43 8.12 -3.58
CA LEU A 93 -6.22 9.14 -2.56
C LEU A 93 -4.78 9.11 -2.03
N PHE A 94 -4.23 7.91 -1.84
CA PHE A 94 -2.84 7.79 -1.40
C PHE A 94 -1.88 8.41 -2.42
N LEU A 95 -2.06 8.09 -3.70
CA LEU A 95 -1.22 8.65 -4.76
C LEU A 95 -1.36 10.17 -4.82
N LYS A 96 -2.56 10.67 -4.60
CA LYS A 96 -2.83 12.10 -4.55
C LYS A 96 -2.13 12.76 -3.37
N MET A 97 -2.17 12.11 -2.20
CA MET A 97 -1.48 12.60 -1.01
C MET A 97 0.04 12.70 -1.22
N ILE A 98 0.62 11.70 -1.86
CA ILE A 98 2.06 11.67 -2.11
C ILE A 98 2.46 12.77 -3.09
N LYS A 99 1.56 13.23 -3.95
CA LYS A 99 1.78 14.36 -4.84
C LYS A 99 1.49 15.70 -4.17
N ASP A 100 1.13 15.67 -2.89
CA ASP A 100 0.78 16.86 -2.12
C ASP A 100 -0.45 17.59 -2.69
N GLU A 101 -1.41 16.81 -3.19
CA GLU A 101 -2.64 17.33 -3.81
C GLU A 101 -3.90 16.90 -3.06
N ALA A 102 -3.77 16.14 -1.99
CA ALA A 102 -4.93 15.67 -1.22
C ALA A 102 -5.33 16.68 -0.16
N THR A 103 -6.64 16.77 0.09
CA THR A 103 -7.17 17.59 1.20
C THR A 103 -7.00 16.85 2.52
N GLU A 104 -7.12 17.57 3.63
CA GLU A 104 -7.06 16.93 4.95
C GLU A 104 -8.16 15.88 5.12
N GLU A 105 -9.35 16.13 4.59
CA GLU A 105 -10.45 15.17 4.64
C GLU A 105 -10.10 13.88 3.88
N GLU A 106 -9.46 14.03 2.72
CA GLU A 106 -9.03 12.87 1.92
C GLU A 106 -7.95 12.07 2.64
N ILE A 107 -7.02 12.76 3.30
CA ILE A 107 -5.97 12.10 4.06
C ILE A 107 -6.56 11.33 5.25
N ASP A 108 -7.59 11.89 5.89
CA ASP A 108 -8.27 11.22 7.00
C ASP A 108 -8.89 9.89 6.57
N GLU A 109 -9.36 9.79 5.33
CA GLU A 109 -9.90 8.53 4.80
C GLU A 109 -8.85 7.43 4.70
N LEU A 110 -7.59 7.83 4.60
CA LEU A 110 -6.48 6.87 4.47
C LEU A 110 -6.07 6.24 5.81
N ASP A 111 -6.65 6.71 6.90
CA ASP A 111 -6.39 6.17 8.23
C ASP A 111 -4.89 6.17 8.53
N GLU A 112 -4.32 5.04 8.94
CA GLU A 112 -2.91 4.95 9.27
C GLU A 112 -1.99 5.30 8.09
N ALA A 113 -2.44 5.07 6.87
CA ALA A 113 -1.65 5.40 5.68
C ALA A 113 -1.38 6.89 5.55
N GLY A 114 -2.20 7.73 6.18
CA GLY A 114 -1.96 9.17 6.22
C GLY A 114 -0.65 9.54 6.90
N ALA A 115 -0.09 8.65 7.72
CA ALA A 115 1.20 8.89 8.36
C ALA A 115 2.36 8.97 7.36
N LEU A 116 2.14 8.54 6.12
CA LEU A 116 3.16 8.58 5.07
C LEU A 116 3.15 9.90 4.29
N ARG A 117 2.33 10.87 4.69
CA ARG A 117 2.17 12.12 3.95
C ARG A 117 3.46 12.89 3.76
N ASP A 118 4.37 12.83 4.72
CA ASP A 118 5.62 13.59 4.64
C ASP A 118 6.57 13.08 3.57
N ILE A 119 6.33 11.88 3.04
CA ILE A 119 7.14 11.33 1.95
C ILE A 119 6.99 12.19 0.69
N SER A 120 5.90 12.94 0.56
CA SER A 120 5.71 13.87 -0.56
C SER A 120 6.89 14.86 -0.68
N HIS A 121 7.57 15.13 0.44
CA HIS A 121 8.72 16.04 0.48
C HIS A 121 10.06 15.31 0.36
N MET A 122 10.03 14.02 0.05
CA MET A 122 11.24 13.18 -0.05
C MET A 122 11.27 12.50 -1.42
N PRO A 123 11.64 13.24 -2.48
CA PRO A 123 11.50 12.71 -3.85
C PRO A 123 12.16 11.36 -4.09
N ALA A 124 13.29 11.11 -3.44
CA ALA A 124 13.99 9.83 -3.59
C ALA A 124 13.19 8.64 -3.03
N ARG A 125 12.22 8.91 -2.15
CA ARG A 125 11.43 7.86 -1.50
C ARG A 125 10.01 7.73 -2.03
N VAL A 126 9.57 8.69 -2.84
CA VAL A 126 8.21 8.65 -3.38
C VAL A 126 7.94 7.35 -4.13
N LYS A 127 8.85 6.94 -5.00
CA LYS A 127 8.69 5.71 -5.78
C LYS A 127 8.60 4.47 -4.89
N CYS A 128 9.36 4.47 -3.80
CA CYS A 128 9.31 3.35 -2.84
C CYS A 128 7.94 3.28 -2.16
N ALA A 129 7.43 4.42 -1.72
CA ALA A 129 6.17 4.47 -1.00
C ALA A 129 4.97 4.09 -1.88
N VAL A 130 4.98 4.47 -3.16
CA VAL A 130 3.84 4.26 -4.03
C VAL A 130 3.81 2.89 -4.71
N LEU A 131 4.92 2.15 -4.70
CA LEU A 131 5.02 0.92 -5.46
C LEU A 131 3.89 -0.06 -5.14
N GLY A 132 3.70 -0.41 -3.88
CA GLY A 132 2.64 -1.32 -3.47
C GLY A 132 1.26 -0.80 -3.84
N TRP A 133 1.02 0.49 -3.68
CA TRP A 133 -0.27 1.11 -3.99
C TRP A 133 -0.57 1.08 -5.48
N GLN A 134 0.45 1.27 -6.32
CA GLN A 134 0.28 1.18 -7.76
C GLN A 134 -0.05 -0.25 -8.19
N ILE A 135 0.64 -1.23 -7.61
CA ILE A 135 0.37 -2.65 -7.88
C ILE A 135 -1.05 -2.99 -7.41
N GLY A 136 -1.43 -2.54 -6.21
CA GLY A 136 -2.76 -2.80 -5.65
C GLY A 136 -3.86 -2.22 -6.50
N ARG A 137 -3.69 -0.99 -6.97
CA ARG A 137 -4.67 -0.34 -7.84
C ARG A 137 -4.81 -1.09 -9.16
N ALA A 138 -3.67 -1.46 -9.77
CA ALA A 138 -3.67 -2.21 -11.02
C ALA A 138 -4.35 -3.57 -10.84
N SER A 139 -4.06 -4.26 -9.73
CA SER A 139 -4.68 -5.54 -9.42
C SER A 139 -6.19 -5.43 -9.34
N CYS A 140 -6.69 -4.43 -8.64
CA CYS A 140 -8.13 -4.22 -8.48
C CYS A 140 -8.80 -3.86 -9.81
N ARG A 141 -8.15 -3.03 -10.61
CA ARG A 141 -8.67 -2.64 -11.93
C ARG A 141 -8.68 -3.80 -12.91
N GLU A 142 -7.65 -4.63 -12.89
CA GLU A 142 -7.55 -5.77 -13.79
C GLU A 142 -8.64 -6.78 -13.52
N ARG A 143 -9.11 -6.85 -12.28
CA ARG A 143 -10.20 -7.73 -11.90
C ARG A 143 -11.51 -7.35 -12.61
N VAL A 144 -11.69 -6.08 -12.86
CA VAL A 144 -12.86 -5.56 -13.55
C VAL A 144 -12.79 -5.87 -15.05
#